data_5a64d09fdee7fd92024050ea7886c558
#
_entry.id   5a64d09fdee7fd92024050ea7886c558
#
_cell.length_a   1.000
_cell.length_b   1.000
_cell.length_c   1.000
_cell.angle_alpha   90.00
_cell.angle_beta   90.00
_cell.angle_gamma   90.00
#
_symmetry.space_group_name_H-M   'P 1'
#
loop_
_entity.id
_entity.type
_entity.pdbx_description
1 polymer ?
#
loop_
_entity_poly.entity_id
_entity_poly.type
_entity_poly.pdbx_seq_one_letter_code
_entity_poly.pdbx_strand_id
1 'polypeptide(L)'
;MHCVADHAMSRETIVVGDERAQFLYRSGIESRNVYYGIVDQYFSDAVALVFARDQNRPSGTGEIHFHSALSSGVSAIGPRFKAVSANEIESETGLSTWLTVRREGGQEILGGQRIIDYINNELGNQTKLFIGVSEQRKCFVGSEKPRQMRSLAFHEVIGGDEEHLFVDGVGIKTGDYFHLYHPDPSAALSSCSNISKNFRNLKLDWSFRNCQLHAATSVGKKEVIGGFVFACWGRGESFFGHSNVDSSPFLDNFPGVPMAGIFTYGEIGRGSSILNTDIESGQEDKALCFCVHVYSTVYLVVSYTPAPIEH
;
A
#
# COMPACT_ATOMS: atom_id res chain seq x y z
N MET A 1 0.84 -10.65 -8.70
CA MET A 1 -0.43 -10.11 -9.25
C MET A 1 -0.24 -8.63 -9.54
N HIS A 2 0.27 -8.31 -10.75
CA HIS A 2 0.43 -6.91 -11.15
C HIS A 2 -0.96 -6.29 -11.27
N CYS A 3 -1.13 -5.16 -10.64
CA CYS A 3 -2.42 -4.58 -10.34
C CYS A 3 -3.27 -4.34 -11.58
N VAL A 4 -4.21 -5.24 -11.86
CA VAL A 4 -5.24 -5.07 -12.90
C VAL A 4 -5.95 -3.72 -12.70
N ALA A 5 -6.06 -3.27 -11.44
CA ALA A 5 -6.61 -1.98 -11.08
C ALA A 5 -5.89 -0.79 -11.72
N ASP A 6 -4.57 -0.88 -11.94
CA ASP A 6 -3.80 0.23 -12.56
C ASP A 6 -4.11 0.43 -14.04
N HIS A 7 -4.62 -0.61 -14.70
CA HIS A 7 -4.95 -0.57 -16.11
C HIS A 7 -6.42 -0.31 -16.38
N ALA A 8 -7.30 -0.65 -15.41
CA ALA A 8 -8.74 -0.65 -15.59
C ALA A 8 -9.47 0.44 -14.81
N MET A 9 -8.83 1.04 -13.81
CA MET A 9 -9.50 1.98 -12.90
C MET A 9 -8.87 3.37 -12.94
N SER A 10 -9.70 4.40 -12.74
CA SER A 10 -9.22 5.78 -12.66
C SER A 10 -8.28 5.98 -11.47
N ARG A 11 -7.43 7.02 -11.50
CA ARG A 11 -6.55 7.39 -10.40
C ARG A 11 -7.31 7.74 -9.11
N GLU A 12 -8.51 8.23 -9.25
CA GLU A 12 -9.39 8.61 -8.14
C GLU A 12 -10.04 7.39 -7.47
N THR A 13 -9.96 6.21 -8.11
CA THR A 13 -10.50 4.98 -7.53
C THR A 13 -9.64 4.55 -6.36
N ILE A 14 -10.24 4.52 -5.17
CA ILE A 14 -9.61 4.02 -3.96
C ILE A 14 -9.66 2.49 -3.98
N VAL A 15 -8.52 1.87 -3.78
CA VAL A 15 -8.38 0.42 -3.67
C VAL A 15 -7.69 0.13 -2.35
N VAL A 16 -8.30 -0.71 -1.53
CA VAL A 16 -7.71 -1.17 -0.26
C VAL A 16 -7.98 -2.66 -0.10
N GLY A 17 -7.08 -3.38 0.55
CA GLY A 17 -7.27 -4.79 0.78
C GLY A 17 -6.00 -5.53 1.16
N ASP A 18 -6.03 -6.82 0.92
CA ASP A 18 -4.95 -7.74 1.18
C ASP A 18 -4.74 -8.69 -0.01
N GLU A 19 -3.48 -9.03 -0.27
CA GLU A 19 -3.11 -9.92 -1.38
C GLU A 19 -3.17 -11.40 -1.00
N ARG A 20 -2.93 -11.74 0.28
CA ARG A 20 -2.66 -13.12 0.71
C ARG A 20 -3.43 -13.56 1.95
N ALA A 21 -4.43 -12.81 2.41
CA ALA A 21 -5.21 -13.19 3.59
C ALA A 21 -6.18 -14.34 3.29
N GLN A 22 -6.46 -15.08 4.33
CA GLN A 22 -7.59 -16.02 4.32
C GLN A 22 -8.89 -15.22 4.30
N PHE A 23 -9.83 -15.60 3.46
CA PHE A 23 -11.14 -14.98 3.44
C PHE A 23 -12.24 -16.00 3.26
N LEU A 24 -13.41 -15.64 3.78
CA LEU A 24 -14.64 -16.37 3.62
C LEU A 24 -15.57 -15.57 2.72
N TYR A 25 -16.09 -16.19 1.68
CA TYR A 25 -17.08 -15.53 0.84
C TYR A 25 -18.22 -16.48 0.49
N ARG A 26 -19.35 -15.91 0.16
CA ARG A 26 -20.51 -16.62 -0.31
C ARG A 26 -20.86 -16.14 -1.70
N SER A 27 -20.85 -17.09 -2.65
CA SER A 27 -21.29 -16.84 -4.02
C SER A 27 -22.62 -17.57 -4.25
N GLY A 28 -23.72 -16.82 -4.30
CA GLY A 28 -25.04 -17.42 -4.42
C GLY A 28 -25.40 -18.31 -3.22
N ILE A 29 -25.64 -19.60 -3.46
CA ILE A 29 -26.00 -20.60 -2.44
C ILE A 29 -24.75 -21.24 -1.82
N GLU A 30 -23.61 -21.18 -2.51
CA GLU A 30 -22.37 -21.82 -2.08
C GLU A 30 -21.57 -20.90 -1.17
N SER A 31 -21.12 -21.45 -0.03
CA SER A 31 -20.11 -20.82 0.82
C SER A 31 -18.76 -21.43 0.49
N ARG A 32 -17.76 -20.60 0.20
CA ARG A 32 -16.39 -21.04 -0.04
C ARG A 32 -15.46 -20.46 1.01
N ASN A 33 -14.63 -21.33 1.56
CA ASN A 33 -13.51 -20.92 2.42
C ASN A 33 -12.26 -20.96 1.55
N VAL A 34 -11.60 -19.84 1.42
CA VAL A 34 -10.30 -19.78 0.75
C VAL A 34 -9.23 -19.64 1.82
N TYR A 35 -8.35 -20.62 1.89
CA TYR A 35 -7.24 -20.63 2.83
C TYR A 35 -5.94 -20.48 2.04
N TYR A 36 -5.10 -19.57 2.46
CA TYR A 36 -3.73 -19.55 2.02
C TYR A 36 -2.97 -20.69 2.71
N GLY A 37 -2.59 -21.70 1.94
CA GLY A 37 -1.76 -22.80 2.41
C GLY A 37 -0.31 -22.61 2.00
N ILE A 38 0.62 -22.99 2.87
CA ILE A 38 2.07 -22.93 2.62
C ILE A 38 2.53 -23.88 1.50
N VAL A 39 1.64 -24.76 1.04
CA VAL A 39 1.97 -25.79 0.04
C VAL A 39 1.00 -25.71 -1.13
N ASP A 40 1.54 -25.40 -2.31
CA ASP A 40 1.07 -25.75 -3.66
C ASP A 40 -0.35 -25.40 -4.10
N GLN A 41 -0.96 -24.35 -3.62
CA GLN A 41 -2.20 -23.92 -4.27
C GLN A 41 -2.10 -22.48 -4.78
N TYR A 42 -2.00 -22.34 -6.09
CA TYR A 42 -2.30 -21.10 -6.78
C TYR A 42 -3.77 -20.76 -6.53
N PHE A 43 -4.03 -19.73 -5.77
CA PHE A 43 -5.39 -19.25 -5.60
C PHE A 43 -5.82 -18.56 -6.89
N SER A 44 -6.83 -19.10 -7.54
CA SER A 44 -7.49 -18.47 -8.68
C SER A 44 -8.63 -17.53 -8.25
N ASP A 45 -9.04 -17.60 -7.00
CA ASP A 45 -10.21 -16.89 -6.49
C ASP A 45 -9.81 -15.57 -5.83
N ALA A 46 -10.56 -14.52 -6.14
CA ALA A 46 -10.46 -13.22 -5.52
C ALA A 46 -11.85 -12.71 -5.16
N VAL A 47 -11.94 -11.94 -4.09
CA VAL A 47 -13.17 -11.24 -3.69
C VAL A 47 -12.95 -9.74 -3.79
N ALA A 48 -13.82 -9.05 -4.49
CA ALA A 48 -13.84 -7.61 -4.56
C ALA A 48 -15.20 -7.06 -4.17
N LEU A 49 -15.22 -6.08 -3.26
CA LEU A 49 -16.37 -5.24 -2.98
C LEU A 49 -16.19 -3.94 -3.73
N VAL A 50 -17.08 -3.66 -4.66
CA VAL A 50 -17.03 -2.45 -5.49
C VAL A 50 -18.15 -1.52 -5.07
N PHE A 51 -17.77 -0.33 -4.59
CA PHE A 51 -18.69 0.77 -4.32
C PHE A 51 -18.57 1.78 -5.46
N ALA A 52 -19.59 1.83 -6.32
CA ALA A 52 -19.67 2.78 -7.41
C ALA A 52 -20.67 3.88 -7.09
N ARG A 53 -20.36 5.11 -7.50
CA ARG A 53 -21.30 6.23 -7.37
C ARG A 53 -22.47 6.00 -8.35
N ASP A 54 -23.69 5.97 -7.82
CA ASP A 54 -24.88 5.97 -8.65
C ASP A 54 -25.10 7.37 -9.24
N GLN A 55 -24.99 7.46 -10.56
CA GLN A 55 -25.21 8.72 -11.28
C GLN A 55 -26.69 9.12 -11.35
N ASN A 56 -27.59 8.16 -11.17
CA ASN A 56 -29.05 8.35 -11.23
C ASN A 56 -29.67 8.36 -9.82
N ARG A 57 -28.87 8.56 -8.78
CA ARG A 57 -29.39 8.62 -7.41
C ARG A 57 -30.49 9.71 -7.30
N PRO A 58 -31.57 9.44 -6.54
CA PRO A 58 -32.62 10.43 -6.32
C PRO A 58 -32.06 11.73 -5.70
N SER A 59 -32.65 12.86 -6.05
CA SER A 59 -32.39 14.12 -5.34
C SER A 59 -32.73 13.94 -3.85
N GLY A 60 -32.00 14.61 -2.98
CA GLY A 60 -32.20 14.46 -1.54
C GLY A 60 -31.54 13.26 -0.88
N THR A 61 -30.74 12.46 -1.60
CA THR A 61 -29.90 11.42 -0.98
C THR A 61 -28.53 11.98 -0.56
N GLY A 62 -28.07 11.56 0.63
CA GLY A 62 -26.72 11.87 1.11
C GLY A 62 -25.61 11.17 0.31
N GLU A 63 -24.37 11.47 0.62
CA GLU A 63 -23.20 10.99 -0.12
C GLU A 63 -22.19 10.31 0.80
N ILE A 64 -21.74 9.11 0.41
CA ILE A 64 -20.64 8.40 1.06
C ILE A 64 -19.34 8.75 0.34
N HIS A 65 -18.30 9.05 1.13
CA HIS A 65 -16.96 9.31 0.62
C HIS A 65 -15.96 8.37 1.29
N PHE A 66 -14.97 7.98 0.53
CA PHE A 66 -13.89 7.12 0.97
C PHE A 66 -12.57 7.92 0.97
N HIS A 67 -11.76 7.73 2.00
CA HIS A 67 -10.44 8.35 2.13
C HIS A 67 -9.45 7.28 2.54
N SER A 68 -8.40 7.09 1.75
CA SER A 68 -7.32 6.14 2.07
C SER A 68 -6.09 6.86 2.59
N ALA A 69 -5.35 6.21 3.46
CA ALA A 69 -4.06 6.66 3.94
C ALA A 69 -3.13 5.47 4.08
N LEU A 70 -1.82 5.71 3.92
CA LEU A 70 -0.79 4.69 3.99
C LEU A 70 0.28 5.08 5.01
N SER A 71 0.52 4.21 5.99
CA SER A 71 1.68 4.27 6.88
C SER A 71 2.73 3.28 6.40
N SER A 72 3.89 3.77 5.97
CA SER A 72 5.03 2.93 5.60
C SER A 72 5.87 2.57 6.84
N GLY A 73 6.48 1.39 6.83
CA GLY A 73 7.35 0.92 7.91
C GLY A 73 8.66 0.34 7.39
N VAL A 74 9.11 0.77 6.22
CA VAL A 74 10.42 0.40 5.67
C VAL A 74 11.26 1.63 5.39
N SER A 75 12.57 1.51 5.57
CA SER A 75 13.57 2.51 5.20
C SER A 75 14.52 1.96 4.15
N ALA A 76 14.91 2.83 3.20
CA ALA A 76 15.93 2.49 2.22
C ALA A 76 17.31 2.42 2.89
N ILE A 77 18.14 1.47 2.44
CA ILE A 77 19.50 1.28 2.95
C ILE A 77 20.47 0.98 1.83
N GLY A 78 21.69 1.48 1.99
CA GLY A 78 22.76 1.30 1.01
C GLY A 78 22.56 2.12 -0.28
N PRO A 79 23.42 1.90 -1.28
CA PRO A 79 23.34 2.61 -2.55
C PRO A 79 22.21 2.08 -3.45
N ARG A 80 21.97 2.79 -4.53
CA ARG A 80 21.14 2.28 -5.62
C ARG A 80 21.90 1.23 -6.43
N PHE A 81 21.19 0.16 -6.78
CA PHE A 81 21.71 -0.96 -7.54
C PHE A 81 21.04 -1.07 -8.91
N LYS A 82 21.69 -1.78 -9.81
CA LYS A 82 21.18 -2.13 -11.13
C LYS A 82 21.21 -3.64 -11.31
N ALA A 83 20.12 -4.23 -11.79
CA ALA A 83 20.07 -5.60 -12.25
C ALA A 83 20.82 -5.71 -13.59
N VAL A 84 21.97 -6.37 -13.59
CA VAL A 84 22.77 -6.64 -14.80
C VAL A 84 22.15 -7.80 -15.57
N SER A 85 21.66 -8.81 -14.87
CA SER A 85 20.80 -9.87 -15.39
C SER A 85 19.70 -10.18 -14.40
N ALA A 86 18.58 -10.71 -14.90
CA ALA A 86 17.47 -11.17 -14.11
C ALA A 86 16.95 -12.47 -14.75
N ASN A 87 17.01 -13.57 -14.01
CA ASN A 87 16.59 -14.89 -14.44
C ASN A 87 15.47 -15.39 -13.53
N GLU A 88 14.31 -15.65 -14.10
CA GLU A 88 13.18 -16.20 -13.38
C GLU A 88 13.36 -17.72 -13.23
N ILE A 89 13.25 -18.22 -12.02
CA ILE A 89 13.42 -19.61 -11.65
C ILE A 89 12.13 -20.09 -10.98
N GLU A 90 11.58 -21.16 -11.50
CA GLU A 90 10.48 -21.88 -10.90
C GLU A 90 11.02 -23.05 -10.08
N SER A 91 10.59 -23.13 -8.82
CA SER A 91 10.95 -24.20 -7.89
C SER A 91 9.69 -24.76 -7.23
N GLU A 92 9.86 -25.87 -6.49
CA GLU A 92 8.76 -26.46 -5.72
C GLU A 92 8.18 -25.50 -4.67
N THR A 93 8.94 -24.49 -4.24
CA THR A 93 8.54 -23.50 -3.24
C THR A 93 7.96 -22.21 -3.84
N GLY A 94 7.94 -22.10 -5.17
CA GLY A 94 7.38 -20.96 -5.89
C GLY A 94 8.32 -20.35 -6.92
N LEU A 95 7.94 -19.16 -7.39
CA LEU A 95 8.71 -18.39 -8.37
C LEU A 95 9.68 -17.45 -7.68
N SER A 96 10.92 -17.44 -8.12
CA SER A 96 11.96 -16.53 -7.64
C SER A 96 12.72 -15.91 -8.81
N THR A 97 13.37 -14.77 -8.57
CA THR A 97 14.25 -14.15 -9.56
C THR A 97 15.67 -14.09 -9.03
N TRP A 98 16.62 -14.56 -9.81
CA TRP A 98 18.04 -14.50 -9.52
C TRP A 98 18.67 -13.34 -10.26
N LEU A 99 19.24 -12.41 -9.51
CA LEU A 99 19.76 -11.15 -10.01
C LEU A 99 21.29 -11.12 -9.95
N THR A 100 21.93 -10.87 -11.08
CA THR A 100 23.31 -10.37 -11.08
C THR A 100 23.28 -8.87 -10.88
N VAL A 101 24.00 -8.35 -9.91
CA VAL A 101 23.82 -6.98 -9.39
C VAL A 101 25.10 -6.17 -9.46
N ARG A 102 25.01 -4.89 -9.75
CA ARG A 102 26.10 -3.91 -9.57
C ARG A 102 25.58 -2.63 -8.92
N ARG A 103 26.48 -1.85 -8.30
CA ARG A 103 26.14 -0.50 -7.85
C ARG A 103 25.90 0.41 -9.05
N GLU A 104 24.97 1.35 -8.92
CA GLU A 104 24.77 2.40 -9.92
C GLU A 104 26.08 3.18 -10.12
N GLY A 105 26.48 3.37 -11.38
CA GLY A 105 27.77 4.01 -11.74
C GLY A 105 29.02 3.13 -11.54
N GLY A 106 28.91 1.98 -10.89
CA GLY A 106 30.00 1.02 -10.73
C GLY A 106 30.13 0.07 -11.91
N GLN A 107 31.30 -0.57 -12.05
CA GLN A 107 31.56 -1.60 -13.05
C GLN A 107 31.61 -3.01 -12.44
N GLU A 108 31.91 -3.11 -11.14
CA GLU A 108 32.05 -4.38 -10.43
C GLU A 108 30.68 -5.05 -10.22
N ILE A 109 30.62 -6.34 -10.55
CA ILE A 109 29.50 -7.23 -10.20
C ILE A 109 29.66 -7.61 -8.73
N LEU A 110 28.58 -7.52 -7.97
CA LEU A 110 28.54 -7.84 -6.55
C LEU A 110 27.80 -9.15 -6.34
N GLY A 111 28.42 -10.06 -5.59
CA GLY A 111 27.73 -11.27 -5.13
C GLY A 111 26.61 -10.93 -4.15
N GLY A 112 25.51 -11.68 -4.25
CA GLY A 112 24.34 -11.46 -3.41
C GLY A 112 24.63 -11.60 -1.92
N GLN A 113 25.41 -12.63 -1.55
CA GLN A 113 25.81 -12.82 -0.15
C GLN A 113 26.60 -11.64 0.39
N ARG A 114 27.53 -11.11 -0.41
CA ARG A 114 28.34 -9.93 -0.03
C ARG A 114 27.48 -8.69 0.22
N ILE A 115 26.41 -8.52 -0.58
CA ILE A 115 25.44 -7.41 -0.39
C ILE A 115 24.69 -7.59 0.93
N ILE A 116 24.19 -8.79 1.20
CA ILE A 116 23.45 -9.14 2.41
C ILE A 116 24.31 -8.93 3.64
N ASP A 117 25.54 -9.42 3.63
CA ASP A 117 26.51 -9.28 4.74
C ASP A 117 26.86 -7.81 5.00
N TYR A 118 27.08 -7.02 3.95
CA TYR A 118 27.34 -5.60 4.08
C TYR A 118 26.17 -4.90 4.79
N ILE A 119 24.94 -5.14 4.37
CA ILE A 119 23.76 -4.51 4.95
C ILE A 119 23.51 -5.00 6.39
N ASN A 120 23.64 -6.29 6.67
CA ASN A 120 23.50 -6.83 8.02
C ASN A 120 24.56 -6.26 8.99
N ASN A 121 25.78 -6.05 8.51
CA ASN A 121 26.82 -5.39 9.30
C ASN A 121 26.49 -3.91 9.58
N GLU A 122 25.93 -3.19 8.61
CA GLU A 122 25.49 -1.80 8.78
C GLU A 122 24.33 -1.69 9.78
N LEU A 123 23.38 -2.62 9.75
CA LEU A 123 22.23 -2.67 10.67
C LEU A 123 22.58 -3.28 12.04
N GLY A 124 23.72 -3.95 12.17
CA GLY A 124 24.16 -4.62 13.41
C GLY A 124 23.38 -5.89 13.74
N ASN A 125 22.52 -6.37 12.87
CA ASN A 125 21.74 -7.59 13.04
C ASN A 125 21.30 -8.15 11.69
N GLN A 126 20.90 -9.44 11.71
CA GLN A 126 20.19 -10.03 10.57
C GLN A 126 18.74 -9.56 10.59
N THR A 127 18.28 -9.02 9.47
CA THR A 127 16.91 -8.55 9.29
C THR A 127 16.36 -8.97 7.94
N LYS A 128 15.05 -8.96 7.81
CA LYS A 128 14.42 -9.11 6.50
C LYS A 128 14.82 -7.95 5.59
N LEU A 129 15.18 -8.28 4.37
CA LEU A 129 15.51 -7.30 3.35
C LEU A 129 14.52 -7.41 2.19
N PHE A 130 14.25 -6.28 1.58
CA PHE A 130 13.42 -6.18 0.36
C PHE A 130 14.18 -5.37 -0.67
N ILE A 131 13.99 -5.69 -1.93
CA ILE A 131 14.33 -4.77 -3.00
C ILE A 131 13.09 -4.00 -3.42
N GLY A 132 13.23 -2.71 -3.65
CA GLY A 132 12.20 -1.85 -4.22
C GLY A 132 12.57 -1.47 -5.64
N VAL A 133 11.88 -2.04 -6.63
CA VAL A 133 12.13 -1.83 -8.06
C VAL A 133 11.22 -0.74 -8.57
N SER A 134 11.82 0.32 -9.14
CA SER A 134 11.04 1.39 -9.79
C SER A 134 10.69 1.00 -11.21
N GLU A 135 9.43 0.73 -11.46
CA GLU A 135 8.91 0.43 -12.78
C GLU A 135 8.26 1.66 -13.43
N GLN A 136 8.52 1.86 -14.72
CA GLN A 136 7.77 2.83 -15.50
C GLN A 136 6.69 2.09 -16.29
N ARG A 137 5.44 2.47 -16.09
CA ARG A 137 4.29 1.87 -16.78
C ARG A 137 3.51 2.92 -17.55
N LYS A 138 2.99 2.51 -18.69
CA LYS A 138 1.99 3.30 -19.44
C LYS A 138 0.61 2.87 -18.96
N CYS A 139 -0.11 3.77 -18.33
CA CYS A 139 -1.50 3.53 -17.94
C CYS A 139 -2.45 4.18 -18.95
N PHE A 140 -3.42 3.39 -19.38
CA PHE A 140 -4.51 3.82 -20.24
C PHE A 140 -5.77 3.90 -19.39
N VAL A 141 -6.34 5.08 -19.24
CA VAL A 141 -7.62 5.27 -18.56
C VAL A 141 -8.58 5.92 -19.57
N GLY A 142 -9.55 5.12 -20.03
CA GLY A 142 -10.55 5.57 -20.99
C GLY A 142 -9.95 6.04 -22.31
N SER A 143 -10.49 7.12 -22.89
CA SER A 143 -10.02 7.74 -24.14
C SER A 143 -8.88 8.74 -23.98
N GLU A 144 -8.30 8.87 -22.79
CA GLU A 144 -7.20 9.79 -22.52
C GLU A 144 -5.86 9.29 -23.10
N LYS A 145 -4.96 10.24 -23.36
CA LYS A 145 -3.60 9.91 -23.81
C LYS A 145 -2.87 9.07 -22.74
N PRO A 146 -2.11 8.03 -23.15
CA PRO A 146 -1.36 7.20 -22.21
C PRO A 146 -0.42 8.05 -21.38
N ARG A 147 -0.52 7.92 -20.06
CA ARG A 147 0.35 8.61 -19.09
C ARG A 147 1.40 7.63 -18.57
N GLN A 148 2.63 8.10 -18.47
CA GLN A 148 3.68 7.33 -17.79
C GLN A 148 3.48 7.43 -16.27
N MET A 149 3.36 6.29 -15.63
CA MET A 149 3.30 6.18 -14.17
C MET A 149 4.54 5.45 -13.68
N ARG A 150 5.08 5.87 -12.54
CA ARG A 150 6.09 5.12 -11.81
C ARG A 150 5.40 4.32 -10.71
N SER A 151 5.67 3.03 -10.65
CA SER A 151 5.31 2.17 -9.53
C SER A 151 6.57 1.67 -8.85
N LEU A 152 6.50 1.41 -7.55
CA LEU A 152 7.52 0.71 -6.80
C LEU A 152 6.97 -0.67 -6.45
N ALA A 153 7.64 -1.71 -6.92
CA ALA A 153 7.33 -3.08 -6.57
C ALA A 153 8.35 -3.59 -5.55
N PHE A 154 7.88 -4.20 -4.47
CA PHE A 154 8.73 -4.79 -3.46
C PHE A 154 8.84 -6.30 -3.66
N HIS A 155 10.07 -6.83 -3.51
CA HIS A 155 10.37 -8.25 -3.53
C HIS A 155 11.23 -8.60 -2.32
N GLU A 156 10.87 -9.63 -1.56
CA GLU A 156 11.66 -10.09 -0.41
C GLU A 156 12.97 -10.70 -0.91
N VAL A 157 14.08 -10.34 -0.26
CA VAL A 157 15.38 -10.99 -0.49
C VAL A 157 15.39 -12.30 0.29
N ILE A 158 15.44 -13.42 -0.43
CA ILE A 158 15.39 -14.76 0.15
C ILE A 158 16.79 -15.38 0.34
N GLY A 159 17.83 -14.73 -0.17
CA GLY A 159 19.21 -15.15 -0.02
C GLY A 159 20.13 -14.62 -1.11
N GLY A 160 21.33 -15.16 -1.16
CA GLY A 160 22.31 -14.85 -2.20
C GLY A 160 23.49 -15.83 -2.17
N ASP A 161 24.24 -15.86 -3.27
CA ASP A 161 25.49 -16.58 -3.40
C ASP A 161 26.63 -15.63 -3.85
N GLU A 162 27.72 -16.17 -4.36
CA GLU A 162 28.88 -15.39 -4.84
C GLU A 162 28.55 -14.58 -6.11
N GLU A 163 27.51 -14.93 -6.85
CA GLU A 163 27.16 -14.33 -8.15
C GLU A 163 25.79 -13.65 -8.15
N HIS A 164 24.82 -14.18 -7.39
CA HIS A 164 23.42 -13.80 -7.50
C HIS A 164 22.79 -13.39 -6.18
N LEU A 165 21.92 -12.39 -6.25
CA LEU A 165 20.94 -12.04 -5.20
C LEU A 165 19.62 -12.73 -5.55
N PHE A 166 19.07 -13.50 -4.62
CA PHE A 166 17.81 -14.24 -4.78
C PHE A 166 16.65 -13.45 -4.19
N VAL A 167 15.62 -13.23 -4.98
CA VAL A 167 14.43 -12.49 -4.53
C VAL A 167 13.16 -13.29 -4.84
N ASP A 168 12.16 -13.15 -3.97
CA ASP A 168 10.85 -13.78 -4.13
C ASP A 168 10.07 -13.12 -5.27
N GLY A 169 9.37 -13.92 -6.07
CA GLY A 169 8.52 -13.48 -7.16
C GLY A 169 9.25 -13.19 -8.47
N VAL A 170 8.51 -12.62 -9.39
CA VAL A 170 8.92 -12.35 -10.79
C VAL A 170 8.59 -10.92 -11.20
N GLY A 171 9.05 -10.54 -12.40
CA GLY A 171 8.71 -9.25 -13.02
C GLY A 171 9.84 -8.24 -13.01
N ILE A 172 10.97 -8.57 -12.39
CA ILE A 172 12.18 -7.75 -12.43
C ILE A 172 12.90 -8.03 -13.76
N LYS A 173 13.38 -6.98 -14.40
CA LYS A 173 14.02 -7.09 -15.72
C LYS A 173 15.48 -6.68 -15.68
N THR A 174 16.25 -7.27 -16.57
CA THR A 174 17.60 -6.80 -16.87
C THR A 174 17.59 -5.32 -17.20
N GLY A 175 18.39 -4.55 -16.48
CA GLY A 175 18.47 -3.10 -16.61
C GLY A 175 17.69 -2.33 -15.58
N ASP A 176 16.81 -2.95 -14.80
CA ASP A 176 16.06 -2.30 -13.74
C ASP A 176 16.97 -1.78 -12.63
N TYR A 177 16.55 -0.67 -12.03
CA TYR A 177 17.22 -0.08 -10.89
C TYR A 177 16.38 -0.31 -9.63
N PHE A 178 17.05 -0.59 -8.51
CA PHE A 178 16.40 -0.81 -7.23
C PHE A 178 17.21 -0.29 -6.05
N HIS A 179 16.55 -0.09 -4.92
CA HIS A 179 17.14 0.09 -3.61
C HIS A 179 16.83 -1.10 -2.72
N LEU A 180 17.69 -1.33 -1.74
CA LEU A 180 17.38 -2.23 -0.64
C LEU A 180 16.59 -1.48 0.42
N TYR A 181 15.68 -2.20 1.07
CA TYR A 181 14.83 -1.71 2.15
C TYR A 181 14.85 -2.70 3.30
N HIS A 182 14.74 -2.19 4.51
CA HIS A 182 14.58 -2.99 5.71
C HIS A 182 13.40 -2.50 6.53
N PRO A 183 12.77 -3.37 7.36
CA PRO A 183 11.78 -2.94 8.34
C PRO A 183 12.38 -1.95 9.33
N ASP A 184 11.70 -0.82 9.53
CA ASP A 184 12.16 0.27 10.41
C ASP A 184 11.02 0.73 11.31
N PRO A 185 11.03 0.31 12.61
CA PRO A 185 10.01 0.73 13.56
C PRO A 185 9.94 2.25 13.76
N SER A 186 11.07 2.95 13.69
CA SER A 186 11.11 4.40 13.88
C SER A 186 10.46 5.15 12.72
N ALA A 187 10.74 4.70 11.48
CA ALA A 187 10.06 5.22 10.30
C ALA A 187 8.55 4.93 10.35
N ALA A 188 8.17 3.72 10.79
CA ALA A 188 6.76 3.34 10.94
C ALA A 188 6.04 4.22 11.98
N LEU A 189 6.63 4.47 13.15
CA LEU A 189 6.07 5.36 14.18
C LEU A 189 5.92 6.80 13.68
N SER A 190 6.92 7.30 12.96
CA SER A 190 6.87 8.62 12.33
C SER A 190 5.74 8.71 11.32
N SER A 191 5.59 7.69 10.47
CA SER A 191 4.54 7.59 9.48
C SER A 191 3.15 7.51 10.13
N CYS A 192 2.95 6.70 11.18
CA CYS A 192 1.71 6.67 11.96
C CYS A 192 1.36 8.04 12.57
N SER A 193 2.37 8.76 13.08
CA SER A 193 2.17 10.12 13.60
C SER A 193 1.69 11.09 12.51
N ASN A 194 2.23 10.98 11.30
CA ASN A 194 1.81 11.79 10.17
C ASN A 194 0.37 11.45 9.74
N ILE A 195 0.02 10.17 9.71
CA ILE A 195 -1.37 9.75 9.46
C ILE A 195 -2.32 10.32 10.51
N SER A 196 -1.97 10.28 11.79
CA SER A 196 -2.78 10.88 12.85
C SER A 196 -2.99 12.38 12.64
N LYS A 197 -1.94 13.13 12.26
CA LYS A 197 -2.05 14.54 11.90
C LYS A 197 -2.98 14.76 10.71
N ASN A 198 -2.86 13.93 9.68
CA ASN A 198 -3.69 14.01 8.48
C ASN A 198 -5.17 13.77 8.80
N PHE A 199 -5.49 12.78 9.64
CA PHE A 199 -6.85 12.52 10.09
C PHE A 199 -7.41 13.70 10.93
N ARG A 200 -6.57 14.31 11.76
CA ARG A 200 -6.95 15.53 12.50
C ARG A 200 -7.28 16.68 11.56
N ASN A 201 -6.44 16.90 10.55
CA ASN A 201 -6.66 17.95 9.54
C ASN A 201 -7.95 17.70 8.74
N LEU A 202 -8.18 16.45 8.32
CA LEU A 202 -9.42 16.04 7.65
C LEU A 202 -10.65 16.37 8.50
N LYS A 203 -10.62 16.10 9.80
CA LYS A 203 -11.69 16.42 10.74
C LYS A 203 -11.88 17.93 10.90
N LEU A 204 -10.80 18.71 10.96
CA LEU A 204 -10.84 20.15 11.06
C LEU A 204 -11.41 20.80 9.81
N ASP A 205 -10.98 20.37 8.62
CA ASP A 205 -11.50 20.86 7.35
C ASP A 205 -13.02 20.66 7.23
N TRP A 206 -13.51 19.52 7.68
CA TRP A 206 -14.94 19.25 7.68
C TRP A 206 -15.68 20.10 8.70
N SER A 207 -15.09 20.33 9.88
CA SER A 207 -15.67 21.21 10.89
C SER A 207 -15.74 22.65 10.39
N PHE A 208 -14.71 23.13 9.68
CA PHE A 208 -14.66 24.48 9.12
C PHE A 208 -15.69 24.67 7.99
N ARG A 209 -15.77 23.72 7.06
CA ARG A 209 -16.77 23.74 5.98
C ARG A 209 -18.19 23.65 6.52
N ASN A 210 -18.42 22.83 7.54
CA ASN A 210 -19.71 22.75 8.21
C ASN A 210 -20.09 24.08 8.87
N CYS A 211 -19.16 24.83 9.49
CA CYS A 211 -19.43 26.14 10.06
C CYS A 211 -19.78 27.21 8.99
N GLN A 212 -19.12 27.20 7.83
CA GLN A 212 -19.39 28.10 6.73
C GLN A 212 -20.73 27.81 6.04
N LEU A 213 -21.09 26.54 5.90
CA LEU A 213 -22.36 26.11 5.28
C LEU A 213 -23.56 26.36 6.19
N HIS A 214 -23.41 26.27 7.51
CA HIS A 214 -24.50 26.62 8.46
C HIS A 214 -24.92 28.10 8.44
N ALA A 215 -24.07 28.97 7.92
CA ALA A 215 -24.42 30.39 7.75
C ALA A 215 -25.25 30.66 6.48
N ALA A 216 -25.31 29.72 5.53
CA ALA A 216 -25.92 29.94 4.22
C ALA A 216 -27.00 28.91 3.82
N THR A 217 -26.92 27.65 4.30
CA THR A 217 -27.87 26.58 3.95
C THR A 217 -27.91 25.52 5.04
N SER A 218 -29.08 24.89 5.24
CA SER A 218 -29.28 23.77 6.17
C SER A 218 -28.68 22.46 5.64
N VAL A 219 -27.42 22.48 5.20
CA VAL A 219 -26.70 21.26 4.77
C VAL A 219 -26.25 20.47 6.00
N GLY A 220 -26.58 19.19 6.03
CA GLY A 220 -26.22 18.31 7.10
C GLY A 220 -24.69 18.18 7.28
N LYS A 221 -24.26 17.99 8.51
CA LYS A 221 -22.84 17.89 8.90
C LYS A 221 -22.22 16.61 8.34
N LYS A 222 -21.08 16.74 7.63
CA LYS A 222 -20.27 15.61 7.21
C LYS A 222 -19.66 14.92 8.45
N GLU A 223 -19.76 13.59 8.53
CA GLU A 223 -19.27 12.80 9.66
C GLU A 223 -18.58 11.52 9.20
N VAL A 224 -17.66 10.99 10.02
CA VAL A 224 -17.06 9.67 9.83
C VAL A 224 -18.01 8.65 10.41
N ILE A 225 -18.35 7.64 9.60
CA ILE A 225 -19.29 6.57 9.96
C ILE A 225 -18.60 5.22 10.17
N GLY A 226 -17.34 5.06 9.76
CA GLY A 226 -16.58 3.84 9.94
C GLY A 226 -15.17 3.91 9.37
N GLY A 227 -14.38 2.90 9.67
CA GLY A 227 -13.04 2.73 9.11
C GLY A 227 -12.60 1.29 9.00
N PHE A 228 -11.62 1.07 8.12
CA PHE A 228 -10.95 -0.21 7.98
C PHE A 228 -9.44 -0.01 8.07
N VAL A 229 -8.76 -1.00 8.67
CA VAL A 229 -7.31 -1.01 8.83
C VAL A 229 -6.78 -2.36 8.33
N PHE A 230 -5.85 -2.30 7.40
CA PHE A 230 -5.12 -3.44 6.85
C PHE A 230 -3.66 -3.28 7.26
N ALA A 231 -3.24 -3.96 8.31
CA ALA A 231 -1.90 -3.82 8.87
C ALA A 231 -1.05 -5.03 8.55
N CYS A 232 0.19 -4.82 8.13
CA CYS A 232 1.14 -5.90 7.89
C CYS A 232 1.25 -6.79 9.14
N TRP A 233 1.24 -8.10 8.94
CA TRP A 233 1.45 -9.08 10.02
C TRP A 233 2.76 -8.83 10.79
N GLY A 234 3.79 -8.32 10.10
CA GLY A 234 5.07 -7.96 10.71
C GLY A 234 5.03 -6.72 11.61
N ARG A 235 3.92 -5.98 11.66
CA ARG A 235 3.77 -4.72 12.41
C ARG A 235 3.04 -4.91 13.74
N GLY A 236 3.35 -5.98 14.44
CA GLY A 236 2.80 -6.25 15.77
C GLY A 236 3.60 -5.62 16.91
N GLU A 237 3.27 -6.02 18.12
CA GLU A 237 3.94 -5.56 19.35
C GLU A 237 5.45 -5.84 19.34
N SER A 238 5.87 -6.96 18.76
CA SER A 238 7.31 -7.30 18.60
C SER A 238 8.07 -6.32 17.73
N PHE A 239 7.40 -5.66 16.76
CA PHE A 239 8.00 -4.67 15.90
C PHE A 239 8.08 -3.28 16.56
N PHE A 240 7.02 -2.86 17.23
CA PHE A 240 6.93 -1.53 17.83
C PHE A 240 7.40 -1.44 19.29
N GLY A 241 7.53 -2.57 19.99
CA GLY A 241 7.77 -2.63 21.42
C GLY A 241 6.53 -2.36 22.27
N HIS A 242 5.40 -2.02 21.68
CA HIS A 242 4.11 -1.85 22.34
C HIS A 242 2.93 -2.08 21.38
N SER A 243 1.75 -2.36 21.94
CA SER A 243 0.54 -2.67 21.19
C SER A 243 -0.19 -1.41 20.69
N ASN A 244 -1.17 -1.59 19.81
CA ASN A 244 -2.13 -0.60 19.31
C ASN A 244 -1.55 0.56 18.48
N VAL A 245 -0.32 0.49 18.01
CA VAL A 245 0.31 1.55 17.22
C VAL A 245 -0.50 1.85 15.95
N ASP A 246 -0.81 0.82 15.18
CA ASP A 246 -1.50 0.99 13.90
C ASP A 246 -3.00 1.33 14.05
N SER A 247 -3.62 1.04 15.18
CA SER A 247 -5.02 1.42 15.43
C SER A 247 -5.18 2.84 15.96
N SER A 248 -4.18 3.34 16.71
CA SER A 248 -4.23 4.66 17.35
C SER A 248 -4.52 5.82 16.43
N PRO A 249 -3.93 5.91 15.20
CA PRO A 249 -4.23 7.03 14.29
C PRO A 249 -5.72 7.18 14.00
N PHE A 250 -6.46 6.08 13.86
CA PHE A 250 -7.90 6.13 13.64
C PHE A 250 -8.67 6.38 14.94
N LEU A 251 -8.40 5.59 15.97
CA LEU A 251 -9.17 5.62 17.22
C LEU A 251 -9.06 6.96 17.95
N ASP A 252 -7.88 7.56 17.98
CA ASP A 252 -7.64 8.84 18.65
C ASP A 252 -8.32 10.02 17.92
N ASN A 253 -8.42 9.94 16.60
CA ASN A 253 -9.04 11.01 15.83
C ASN A 253 -10.55 10.86 15.66
N PHE A 254 -11.07 9.63 15.72
CA PHE A 254 -12.48 9.32 15.52
C PHE A 254 -13.04 8.47 16.69
N PRO A 255 -13.02 8.98 17.92
CA PRO A 255 -13.48 8.23 19.09
C PRO A 255 -14.96 7.85 18.94
N GLY A 256 -15.28 6.60 19.26
CA GLY A 256 -16.64 6.05 19.16
C GLY A 256 -17.08 5.64 17.76
N VAL A 257 -16.27 5.90 16.73
CA VAL A 257 -16.56 5.44 15.36
C VAL A 257 -16.11 3.97 15.23
N PRO A 258 -16.96 3.08 14.68
CA PRO A 258 -16.59 1.68 14.50
C PRO A 258 -15.42 1.54 13.53
N MET A 259 -14.48 0.67 13.89
CA MET A 259 -13.33 0.29 13.08
C MET A 259 -13.25 -1.23 12.99
N ALA A 260 -13.02 -1.74 11.79
CA ALA A 260 -12.67 -3.14 11.54
C ALA A 260 -11.28 -3.22 10.91
N GLY A 261 -10.60 -4.35 11.08
CA GLY A 261 -9.28 -4.53 10.47
C GLY A 261 -8.80 -5.96 10.53
N ILE A 262 -7.77 -6.22 9.76
CA ILE A 262 -7.07 -7.51 9.71
C ILE A 262 -5.56 -7.29 9.65
N PHE A 263 -4.82 -8.30 10.08
CA PHE A 263 -3.41 -8.41 9.76
C PHE A 263 -3.24 -9.08 8.39
N THR A 264 -2.37 -8.53 7.56
CA THR A 264 -2.21 -8.82 6.13
C THR A 264 -0.80 -9.31 5.81
N TYR A 265 -0.65 -10.02 4.71
CA TYR A 265 0.64 -10.47 4.18
C TYR A 265 1.04 -9.77 2.86
N GLY A 266 0.33 -8.72 2.50
CA GLY A 266 0.56 -7.93 1.30
C GLY A 266 -0.51 -6.85 1.24
N GLU A 267 -0.24 -5.70 1.85
CA GLU A 267 -1.18 -4.60 1.97
C GLU A 267 -1.42 -3.97 0.62
N ILE A 268 -2.68 -3.95 0.20
CA ILE A 268 -3.10 -3.24 -1.01
C ILE A 268 -3.63 -1.88 -0.60
N GLY A 269 -3.01 -0.82 -1.14
CA GLY A 269 -3.44 0.54 -0.90
C GLY A 269 -3.16 1.45 -2.06
N ARG A 270 -4.23 2.03 -2.63
CA ARG A 270 -4.18 3.01 -3.70
C ARG A 270 -5.35 3.96 -3.63
N GLY A 271 -5.15 5.20 -4.07
CA GLY A 271 -6.19 6.20 -4.22
C GLY A 271 -5.63 7.61 -4.21
N SER A 272 -6.43 8.59 -4.61
CA SER A 272 -6.10 10.00 -4.45
C SER A 272 -6.18 10.33 -2.96
N SER A 273 -5.07 10.21 -2.28
CA SER A 273 -4.98 10.54 -0.87
C SER A 273 -4.70 12.03 -0.74
N ILE A 274 -5.67 12.78 -0.23
CA ILE A 274 -5.42 14.10 0.37
C ILE A 274 -4.41 13.97 1.54
N LEU A 275 -4.10 12.75 1.94
CA LEU A 275 -3.41 12.40 3.16
C LEU A 275 -1.96 11.90 2.94
N ASN A 276 -1.51 11.72 1.71
CA ASN A 276 -0.12 11.36 1.40
C ASN A 276 0.71 12.61 1.14
N THR A 277 0.96 13.42 2.18
CA THR A 277 1.74 14.67 2.09
C THR A 277 3.25 14.50 2.22
N ASP A 278 3.77 13.27 2.26
CA ASP A 278 5.20 13.01 2.38
C ASP A 278 5.97 13.09 1.03
N ILE A 279 5.35 13.62 -0.03
CA ILE A 279 6.07 13.97 -1.24
C ILE A 279 6.54 15.41 -1.10
N GLU A 280 7.83 15.59 -0.88
CA GLU A 280 8.49 16.89 -0.90
C GLU A 280 8.00 17.72 -2.08
N SER A 281 7.48 18.89 -1.76
CA SER A 281 6.94 19.90 -2.65
C SER A 281 7.93 20.22 -3.77
N GLY A 282 7.64 19.80 -4.99
CA GLY A 282 8.41 20.24 -6.15
C GLY A 282 8.15 19.55 -7.49
N GLN A 283 7.44 18.45 -7.54
CA GLN A 283 7.11 17.80 -8.81
C GLN A 283 5.68 17.23 -8.81
N GLU A 284 4.73 18.06 -9.20
CA GLU A 284 3.30 17.72 -9.29
C GLU A 284 2.95 16.57 -10.26
N ASP A 285 3.89 16.07 -11.05
CA ASP A 285 3.62 15.10 -12.13
C ASP A 285 4.07 13.66 -11.88
N LYS A 286 4.56 13.32 -10.69
CA LYS A 286 5.10 11.98 -10.42
C LYS A 286 4.42 11.28 -9.24
N ALA A 287 3.10 11.21 -9.25
CA ALA A 287 2.39 10.36 -8.30
C ALA A 287 2.83 8.90 -8.50
N LEU A 288 3.61 8.38 -7.54
CA LEU A 288 3.91 6.96 -7.45
C LEU A 288 2.60 6.22 -7.17
N CYS A 289 2.22 5.33 -8.06
CA CYS A 289 1.13 4.40 -7.81
C CYS A 289 1.70 3.15 -7.17
N PHE A 290 1.44 3.00 -5.89
CA PHE A 290 1.71 1.76 -5.17
C PHE A 290 0.42 0.97 -5.07
N CYS A 291 0.47 -0.33 -5.32
CA CYS A 291 -0.66 -1.20 -5.11
C CYS A 291 -0.41 -2.20 -3.99
N VAL A 292 0.78 -2.78 -3.92
CA VAL A 292 1.16 -3.74 -2.89
C VAL A 292 2.33 -3.18 -2.10
N HIS A 293 2.20 -3.20 -0.79
CA HIS A 293 3.17 -2.66 0.16
C HIS A 293 3.73 -3.76 1.04
N VAL A 294 4.83 -3.44 1.73
CA VAL A 294 5.46 -4.31 2.72
C VAL A 294 5.67 -3.54 4.02
N TYR A 295 5.51 -4.19 5.16
CA TYR A 295 5.61 -3.57 6.48
C TYR A 295 4.84 -2.25 6.58
N SER A 296 3.65 -2.22 6.01
CA SER A 296 2.81 -1.02 5.93
C SER A 296 1.48 -1.19 6.65
N THR A 297 0.74 -0.11 6.78
CA THR A 297 -0.66 -0.13 7.22
C THR A 297 -1.46 0.77 6.32
N VAL A 298 -2.50 0.21 5.72
CA VAL A 298 -3.46 0.92 4.88
C VAL A 298 -4.71 1.20 5.69
N TYR A 299 -5.14 2.45 5.71
CA TYR A 299 -6.37 2.90 6.34
C TYR A 299 -7.41 3.28 5.30
N LEU A 300 -8.65 2.92 5.53
CA LEU A 300 -9.80 3.41 4.81
C LEU A 300 -10.76 4.09 5.78
N VAL A 301 -10.98 5.39 5.61
CA VAL A 301 -11.96 6.15 6.38
C VAL A 301 -13.21 6.33 5.52
N VAL A 302 -14.36 5.98 6.06
CA VAL A 302 -15.66 6.13 5.41
C VAL A 302 -16.41 7.28 6.06
N SER A 303 -16.81 8.25 5.26
CA SER A 303 -17.56 9.40 5.73
C SER A 303 -18.88 9.58 4.97
N TYR A 304 -19.84 10.19 5.61
CA TYR A 304 -21.17 10.47 5.07
C TYR A 304 -21.46 11.97 5.13
N THR A 305 -21.97 12.48 4.04
CA THR A 305 -22.52 13.85 3.95
C THR A 305 -24.01 13.74 3.73
N PRO A 306 -24.86 14.18 4.66
CA PRO A 306 -26.31 14.19 4.47
C PRO A 306 -26.73 15.05 3.28
N ALA A 307 -27.89 14.74 2.72
CA ALA A 307 -28.50 15.58 1.69
C ALA A 307 -28.83 16.96 2.23
N PRO A 308 -28.79 18.01 1.38
CA PRO A 308 -29.38 19.29 1.73
C PRO A 308 -30.86 19.14 2.10
N ILE A 309 -31.27 19.80 3.16
CA ILE A 309 -32.71 19.88 3.51
C ILE A 309 -33.35 20.86 2.53
N GLU A 310 -34.17 20.33 1.62
CA GLU A 310 -35.01 21.17 0.77
C GLU A 310 -36.13 21.79 1.65
N HIS A 311 -36.17 23.10 1.75
CA HIS A 311 -37.21 23.85 2.46
C HIS A 311 -38.35 24.22 1.52
#